data_8f864bf9f618b154ad43cb763b8d6b51
#
_entry.id   8f864bf9f618b154ad43cb763b8d6b51
#
_cell.length_a   1.000
_cell.length_b   1.000
_cell.length_c   1.000
_cell.angle_alpha   90.00
_cell.angle_beta   90.00
_cell.angle_gamma   90.00
#
_symmetry.space_group_name_H-M   'P 1'
#
loop_
_entity.id
_entity.type
_entity.pdbx_description
1 polymer ?
#
loop_
_entity_poly.entity_id
_entity_poly.type
_entity_poly.pdbx_seq_one_letter_code
_entity_poly.pdbx_strand_id
1 'polypeptide(L)'
;MQHDLKKFIRKVKDIGILVKLDTNGFNSKILKELIDENLVDYVAMDIKNEMCKYSVTCGLNQMKIDNIKESIQLLENSSIDYEFRTTIMKEYHDIESIKMILELIGDKPKYFLQNFRLSENVLDKNIHGFTIDELKSIQRDLKEKYHNVKIRDLMNENEGDKVYV
;
A
#
# COMPACT_ATOMS: atom_id res chain seq x y z
N MET A 1 0.02 -2.09 -18.56
CA MET A 1 -1.16 -1.31 -18.13
C MET A 1 -2.21 -1.43 -19.21
N GLN A 2 -3.49 -1.61 -18.86
CA GLN A 2 -4.58 -1.72 -19.83
C GLN A 2 -4.67 -0.42 -20.64
N HIS A 3 -4.60 -0.55 -21.97
CA HIS A 3 -4.59 0.57 -22.93
C HIS A 3 -5.84 1.48 -22.84
N ASP A 4 -6.92 0.99 -22.21
CA ASP A 4 -8.22 1.68 -22.13
C ASP A 4 -8.67 1.98 -20.68
N LEU A 5 -7.74 1.96 -19.69
CA LEU A 5 -8.10 2.11 -18.28
C LEU A 5 -8.95 3.35 -18.00
N LYS A 6 -8.52 4.53 -18.45
CA LYS A 6 -9.26 5.77 -18.26
C LYS A 6 -10.65 5.73 -18.89
N LYS A 7 -10.77 5.19 -20.09
CA LYS A 7 -12.06 5.06 -20.80
C LYS A 7 -13.00 4.11 -20.07
N PHE A 8 -12.46 3.02 -19.52
CA PHE A 8 -13.21 2.10 -18.68
C PHE A 8 -13.71 2.79 -17.41
N ILE A 9 -12.81 3.46 -16.68
CA ILE A 9 -13.14 4.15 -15.43
C ILE A 9 -14.22 5.23 -15.68
N ARG A 10 -14.12 6.03 -16.75
CA ARG A 10 -15.16 7.01 -17.09
C ARG A 10 -16.53 6.35 -17.22
N LYS A 11 -16.64 5.22 -17.91
CA LYS A 11 -17.92 4.51 -18.03
C LYS A 11 -18.46 4.03 -16.68
N VAL A 12 -17.58 3.61 -15.77
CA VAL A 12 -17.97 3.24 -14.40
C VAL A 12 -18.46 4.45 -13.62
N LYS A 13 -17.78 5.59 -13.76
CA LYS A 13 -18.19 6.87 -13.14
C LYS A 13 -19.52 7.39 -13.70
N ASP A 14 -19.74 7.26 -15.01
CA ASP A 14 -20.97 7.72 -15.70
C ASP A 14 -22.23 7.02 -15.16
N ILE A 15 -22.10 5.81 -14.62
CA ILE A 15 -23.21 5.08 -13.96
C ILE A 15 -23.29 5.30 -12.44
N GLY A 16 -22.52 6.26 -11.90
CA GLY A 16 -22.58 6.68 -10.49
C GLY A 16 -21.82 5.78 -9.51
N ILE A 17 -20.93 4.91 -9.98
CA ILE A 17 -20.17 4.00 -9.11
C ILE A 17 -18.86 4.66 -8.65
N LEU A 18 -18.53 4.51 -7.37
CA LEU A 18 -17.26 4.95 -6.81
C LEU A 18 -16.13 4.02 -7.23
N VAL A 19 -14.97 4.59 -7.54
CA VAL A 19 -13.80 3.86 -8.03
C VAL A 19 -12.69 3.88 -7.00
N LYS A 20 -12.32 2.71 -6.49
CA LYS A 20 -11.10 2.51 -5.70
C LYS A 20 -10.00 1.98 -6.63
N LEU A 21 -8.86 2.66 -6.61
CA LEU A 21 -7.66 2.25 -7.34
C LEU A 21 -6.67 1.58 -6.41
N ASP A 22 -6.34 0.32 -6.69
CA ASP A 22 -5.19 -0.36 -6.10
C ASP A 22 -3.98 -0.17 -7.01
N THR A 23 -2.87 0.34 -6.47
CA THR A 23 -1.66 0.65 -7.24
C THR A 23 -0.38 0.32 -6.47
N ASN A 24 0.69 0.05 -7.20
CA ASN A 24 2.04 -0.05 -6.64
C ASN A 24 2.83 1.27 -6.73
N GLY A 25 2.21 2.35 -7.18
CA GLY A 25 2.81 3.68 -7.28
C GLY A 25 3.90 3.83 -8.35
N PHE A 26 4.18 2.81 -9.15
CA PHE A 26 5.28 2.86 -10.12
C PHE A 26 5.03 3.82 -11.29
N ASN A 27 3.79 4.10 -11.60
CA ASN A 27 3.42 5.03 -12.68
C ASN A 27 2.75 6.29 -12.12
N SER A 28 3.58 7.18 -11.56
CA SER A 28 3.16 8.46 -10.98
C SER A 28 2.39 9.34 -11.96
N LYS A 29 2.77 9.31 -13.24
CA LYS A 29 2.09 10.11 -14.29
C LYS A 29 0.63 9.70 -14.47
N ILE A 30 0.37 8.40 -14.60
CA ILE A 30 -1.00 7.90 -14.74
C ILE A 30 -1.79 8.13 -13.45
N LEU A 31 -1.18 7.93 -12.28
CA LEU A 31 -1.82 8.24 -11.00
C LEU A 31 -2.24 9.71 -10.95
N LYS A 32 -1.33 10.62 -11.33
CA LYS A 32 -1.62 12.05 -11.40
C LYS A 32 -2.79 12.36 -12.34
N GLU A 33 -2.79 11.81 -13.54
CA GLU A 33 -3.87 12.03 -14.52
C GLU A 33 -5.23 11.52 -14.00
N LEU A 34 -5.26 10.36 -13.31
CA LEU A 34 -6.49 9.81 -12.75
C LEU A 34 -7.05 10.70 -11.63
N ILE A 35 -6.18 11.27 -10.80
CA ILE A 35 -6.55 12.20 -9.73
C ILE A 35 -7.03 13.54 -10.32
N ASP A 36 -6.25 14.14 -11.21
CA ASP A 36 -6.57 15.46 -11.82
C ASP A 36 -7.91 15.43 -12.59
N GLU A 37 -8.24 14.31 -13.22
CA GLU A 37 -9.49 14.12 -13.96
C GLU A 37 -10.66 13.63 -13.08
N ASN A 38 -10.48 13.52 -11.76
CA ASN A 38 -11.48 13.00 -10.80
C ASN A 38 -12.05 11.63 -11.19
N LEU A 39 -11.20 10.77 -11.74
CA LEU A 39 -11.58 9.43 -12.18
C LEU A 39 -11.56 8.40 -11.07
N VAL A 40 -10.90 8.67 -9.95
CA VAL A 40 -10.80 7.78 -8.79
C VAL A 40 -11.28 8.49 -7.54
N ASP A 41 -11.95 7.76 -6.66
CA ASP A 41 -12.53 8.28 -5.42
C ASP A 41 -11.71 7.87 -4.19
N TYR A 42 -10.92 6.81 -4.32
CA TYR A 42 -10.03 6.31 -3.27
C TYR A 42 -8.81 5.65 -3.89
N VAL A 43 -7.64 5.81 -3.26
CA VAL A 43 -6.42 5.13 -3.70
C VAL A 43 -5.83 4.31 -2.57
N ALA A 44 -5.58 3.02 -2.83
CA ALA A 44 -4.78 2.15 -1.96
C ALA A 44 -3.43 1.88 -2.64
N MET A 45 -2.36 2.45 -2.10
CA MET A 45 -1.03 2.31 -2.69
C MET A 45 -0.18 1.35 -1.87
N ASP A 46 0.36 0.34 -2.55
CA ASP A 46 1.30 -0.61 -1.95
C ASP A 46 2.71 -0.03 -1.92
N ILE A 47 3.30 0.07 -0.74
CA ILE A 47 4.71 0.33 -0.52
C ILE A 47 5.38 -1.01 -0.18
N LYS A 48 6.34 -1.43 -1.01
CA LYS A 48 6.86 -2.81 -0.92
C LYS A 48 7.91 -2.98 0.16
N ASN A 49 8.74 -1.96 0.43
CA ASN A 49 9.73 -1.91 1.51
C ASN A 49 10.28 -0.49 1.68
N GLU A 50 11.22 -0.30 2.61
CA GLU A 50 12.06 0.88 2.66
C GLU A 50 12.83 1.08 1.35
N MET A 51 13.21 2.32 1.03
CA MET A 51 13.73 2.65 -0.29
C MET A 51 15.01 1.91 -0.68
N CYS A 52 15.91 1.64 0.26
CA CYS A 52 17.16 0.92 -0.03
C CYS A 52 16.95 -0.57 -0.31
N LYS A 53 15.92 -1.21 0.25
CA LYS A 53 15.55 -2.62 0.04
C LYS A 53 14.48 -2.81 -1.05
N TYR A 54 13.94 -1.72 -1.60
CA TYR A 54 12.76 -1.77 -2.48
C TYR A 54 12.98 -2.64 -3.73
N SER A 55 14.12 -2.44 -4.43
CA SER A 55 14.45 -3.20 -5.64
C SER A 55 14.57 -4.69 -5.38
N VAL A 56 15.24 -5.08 -4.29
CA VAL A 56 15.42 -6.47 -3.88
C VAL A 56 14.07 -7.11 -3.56
N THR A 57 13.23 -6.42 -2.79
CA THR A 57 11.89 -6.91 -2.44
C THR A 57 10.98 -7.08 -3.67
N CYS A 58 11.18 -6.26 -4.70
CA CYS A 58 10.45 -6.37 -5.96
C CYS A 58 11.07 -7.39 -6.94
N GLY A 59 12.19 -8.03 -6.60
CA GLY A 59 12.91 -8.95 -7.49
C GLY A 59 13.53 -8.26 -8.72
N LEU A 60 13.88 -6.99 -8.60
CA LEU A 60 14.40 -6.17 -9.70
C LEU A 60 15.84 -5.74 -9.41
N ASN A 61 16.71 -5.83 -10.42
CA ASN A 61 18.10 -5.37 -10.30
C ASN A 61 18.22 -3.84 -10.22
N GLN A 62 17.31 -3.13 -10.90
CA GLN A 62 17.20 -1.67 -10.87
C GLN A 62 15.74 -1.26 -10.94
N MET A 63 15.36 -0.27 -10.15
CA MET A 63 14.01 0.29 -10.11
C MET A 63 14.07 1.82 -10.05
N LYS A 64 13.14 2.47 -10.75
CA LYS A 64 12.95 3.93 -10.64
C LYS A 64 12.19 4.27 -9.35
N ILE A 65 12.91 4.28 -8.24
CA ILE A 65 12.37 4.56 -6.90
C ILE A 65 11.76 5.97 -6.82
N ASP A 66 12.27 6.91 -7.61
CA ASP A 66 11.75 8.28 -7.65
C ASP A 66 10.26 8.34 -8.03
N ASN A 67 9.79 7.45 -8.91
CA ASN A 67 8.37 7.36 -9.25
C ASN A 67 7.50 6.98 -8.02
N ILE A 68 8.03 6.15 -7.13
CA ILE A 68 7.32 5.76 -5.90
C ILE A 68 7.21 6.97 -4.96
N LYS A 69 8.31 7.70 -4.75
CA LYS A 69 8.32 8.93 -3.94
C LYS A 69 7.38 9.99 -4.51
N GLU A 70 7.39 10.17 -5.84
CA GLU A 70 6.48 11.09 -6.53
C GLU A 70 5.02 10.69 -6.33
N SER A 71 4.69 9.39 -6.41
CA SER A 71 3.34 8.91 -6.16
C SER A 71 2.90 9.12 -4.71
N ILE A 72 3.78 8.93 -3.73
CA ILE A 72 3.52 9.26 -2.32
C ILE A 72 3.19 10.75 -2.19
N GLN A 73 4.05 11.63 -2.71
CA GLN A 73 3.85 13.08 -2.66
C GLN A 73 2.58 13.54 -3.37
N LEU A 74 2.23 12.91 -4.50
CA LEU A 74 0.98 13.20 -5.20
C LEU A 74 -0.25 12.90 -4.32
N LEU A 75 -0.27 11.75 -3.64
CA LEU A 75 -1.36 11.39 -2.74
C LEU A 75 -1.42 12.31 -1.54
N GLU A 76 -0.29 12.61 -0.89
CA GLU A 76 -0.22 13.51 0.27
C GLU A 76 -0.70 14.93 -0.02
N ASN A 77 -0.49 15.41 -1.25
CA ASN A 77 -0.89 16.75 -1.69
C ASN A 77 -2.27 16.77 -2.38
N SER A 78 -2.91 15.62 -2.55
CA SER A 78 -4.24 15.51 -3.15
C SER A 78 -5.36 15.68 -2.11
N SER A 79 -6.57 15.93 -2.59
CA SER A 79 -7.78 15.94 -1.77
C SER A 79 -8.50 14.58 -1.75
N ILE A 80 -7.93 13.57 -2.43
CA ILE A 80 -8.53 12.23 -2.51
C ILE A 80 -8.28 11.45 -1.23
N ASP A 81 -9.23 10.60 -0.84
CA ASP A 81 -9.01 9.65 0.24
C ASP A 81 -8.04 8.55 -0.19
N TYR A 82 -7.07 8.24 0.66
CA TYR A 82 -6.08 7.21 0.35
C TYR A 82 -5.57 6.46 1.58
N GLU A 83 -4.93 5.34 1.31
CA GLU A 83 -4.18 4.54 2.28
C GLU A 83 -2.87 4.04 1.67
N PHE A 84 -1.87 3.82 2.51
CA PHE A 84 -0.70 3.04 2.17
C PHE A 84 -0.80 1.63 2.77
N ARG A 85 -0.23 0.65 2.07
CA ARG A 85 -0.21 -0.75 2.52
C ARG A 85 1.17 -1.35 2.30
N THR A 86 1.57 -2.26 3.19
CA THR A 86 2.74 -3.12 2.98
C THR A 86 2.39 -4.56 3.35
N THR A 87 2.61 -5.49 2.42
CA THR A 87 2.59 -6.92 2.75
C THR A 87 3.92 -7.29 3.37
N ILE A 88 3.91 -7.61 4.68
CA ILE A 88 5.11 -7.91 5.44
C ILE A 88 5.45 -9.42 5.40
N MET A 89 6.74 -9.72 5.22
CA MET A 89 7.31 -11.06 5.12
C MET A 89 8.59 -11.10 5.95
N LYS A 90 8.84 -12.18 6.69
CA LYS A 90 9.98 -12.31 7.62
C LYS A 90 11.34 -12.14 6.93
N GLU A 91 11.46 -12.60 5.69
CA GLU A 91 12.71 -12.59 4.92
C GLU A 91 13.07 -11.19 4.40
N TYR A 92 12.10 -10.29 4.32
CA TYR A 92 12.28 -8.97 3.72
C TYR A 92 12.03 -7.81 4.68
N HIS A 93 11.27 -8.04 5.77
CA HIS A 93 10.82 -6.98 6.67
C HIS A 93 11.19 -7.27 8.11
N ASP A 94 11.78 -6.29 8.75
CA ASP A 94 12.00 -6.19 10.18
C ASP A 94 11.34 -4.91 10.72
N ILE A 95 11.38 -4.71 12.03
CA ILE A 95 10.77 -3.54 12.66
C ILE A 95 11.41 -2.24 12.17
N GLU A 96 12.70 -2.24 11.86
CA GLU A 96 13.42 -1.04 11.42
C GLU A 96 13.02 -0.68 9.98
N SER A 97 12.87 -1.66 9.09
CA SER A 97 12.36 -1.39 7.73
C SER A 97 10.94 -0.83 7.74
N ILE A 98 10.08 -1.29 8.66
CA ILE A 98 8.73 -0.75 8.83
C ILE A 98 8.78 0.70 9.35
N LYS A 99 9.65 1.00 10.32
CA LYS A 99 9.86 2.37 10.81
C LYS A 99 10.36 3.30 9.71
N MET A 100 11.28 2.84 8.86
CA MET A 100 11.78 3.63 7.72
C MET A 100 10.67 3.94 6.71
N ILE A 101 9.74 3.01 6.47
CA ILE A 101 8.54 3.28 5.65
C ILE A 101 7.68 4.35 6.33
N LEU A 102 7.42 4.23 7.64
CA LEU A 102 6.62 5.20 8.40
C LEU A 102 7.25 6.60 8.42
N GLU A 103 8.57 6.70 8.49
CA GLU A 103 9.28 7.98 8.36
C GLU A 103 9.13 8.61 6.97
N LEU A 104 9.03 7.78 5.94
CA LEU A 104 8.83 8.25 4.57
C LEU A 104 7.42 8.79 4.34
N ILE A 105 6.38 8.09 4.85
CA ILE A 105 4.97 8.44 4.60
C ILE A 105 4.38 9.37 5.67
N GLY A 106 5.09 9.61 6.77
CA GLY A 106 4.61 10.42 7.89
C GLY A 106 3.49 9.76 8.70
N ASP A 107 2.86 10.54 9.59
CA ASP A 107 1.86 10.08 10.56
C ASP A 107 0.41 10.39 10.17
N LYS A 108 0.18 11.08 9.06
CA LYS A 108 -1.17 11.49 8.63
C LYS A 108 -1.94 10.41 7.89
N PRO A 109 -1.36 9.72 6.89
CA PRO A 109 -2.11 8.76 6.08
C PRO A 109 -2.43 7.48 6.86
N LYS A 110 -3.53 6.84 6.54
CA LYS A 110 -3.79 5.47 7.01
C LYS A 110 -2.72 4.54 6.46
N TYR A 111 -2.09 3.75 7.34
CA TYR A 111 -1.11 2.77 6.92
C TYR A 111 -1.46 1.38 7.44
N PHE A 112 -1.56 0.42 6.51
CA PHE A 112 -1.94 -0.95 6.83
C PHE A 112 -0.79 -1.92 6.56
N LEU A 113 -0.38 -2.64 7.59
CA LEU A 113 0.45 -3.82 7.45
C LEU A 113 -0.46 -5.03 7.20
N GLN A 114 -0.15 -5.80 6.18
CA GLN A 114 -0.83 -7.04 5.82
C GLN A 114 0.14 -8.20 5.97
N ASN A 115 -0.22 -9.20 6.74
CA ASN A 115 0.65 -10.36 6.90
C ASN A 115 0.67 -11.19 5.62
N PHE A 116 1.85 -11.61 5.19
CA PHE A 116 1.98 -12.52 4.07
C PHE A 116 1.32 -13.87 4.39
N ARG A 117 0.60 -14.41 3.42
CA ARG A 117 -0.01 -15.74 3.47
C ARG A 117 0.47 -16.58 2.29
N LEU A 118 1.09 -17.70 2.58
CA LEU A 118 1.52 -18.63 1.55
C LEU A 118 0.30 -19.21 0.83
N SER A 119 0.31 -19.16 -0.49
CA SER A 119 -0.70 -19.76 -1.35
C SER A 119 -0.05 -20.62 -2.43
N GLU A 120 -0.85 -21.38 -3.17
CA GLU A 120 -0.35 -22.23 -4.26
C GLU A 120 0.33 -21.44 -5.37
N ASN A 121 -0.11 -20.19 -5.60
CA ASN A 121 0.40 -19.31 -6.65
C ASN A 121 1.71 -18.59 -6.28
N VAL A 122 2.19 -18.70 -5.05
CA VAL A 122 3.45 -18.10 -4.63
C VAL A 122 4.61 -18.92 -5.19
N LEU A 123 5.50 -18.28 -5.95
CA LEU A 123 6.63 -18.95 -6.63
C LEU A 123 7.69 -19.43 -5.64
N ASP A 124 8.08 -18.57 -4.69
CA ASP A 124 9.04 -18.92 -3.66
C ASP A 124 8.31 -19.41 -2.41
N LYS A 125 8.46 -20.71 -2.12
CA LYS A 125 7.83 -21.36 -0.96
C LYS A 125 8.60 -21.16 0.35
N ASN A 126 9.77 -20.53 0.31
CA ASN A 126 10.59 -20.24 1.49
C ASN A 126 10.26 -18.88 2.13
N ILE A 127 9.24 -18.18 1.65
CA ILE A 127 8.78 -16.92 2.23
C ILE A 127 7.72 -17.21 3.28
N HIS A 128 7.85 -16.55 4.44
CA HIS A 128 6.99 -16.76 5.60
C HIS A 128 6.35 -15.46 6.10
N GLY A 129 5.11 -15.57 6.52
CA GLY A 129 4.43 -14.54 7.30
C GLY A 129 4.87 -14.57 8.78
N PHE A 130 4.50 -13.56 9.51
CA PHE A 130 4.68 -13.45 10.95
C PHE A 130 3.60 -14.26 11.69
N THR A 131 3.94 -14.78 12.85
CA THR A 131 2.95 -15.36 13.78
C THR A 131 2.11 -14.26 14.42
N ILE A 132 0.97 -14.60 15.00
CA ILE A 132 0.10 -13.64 15.69
C ILE A 132 0.83 -12.94 16.85
N ASP A 133 1.69 -13.66 17.60
CA ASP A 133 2.43 -13.09 18.72
C ASP A 133 3.54 -12.12 18.23
N GLU A 134 4.21 -12.44 17.13
CA GLU A 134 5.14 -11.51 16.48
C GLU A 134 4.42 -10.25 15.96
N LEU A 135 3.25 -10.39 15.33
CA LEU A 135 2.44 -9.24 14.90
C LEU A 135 2.01 -8.35 16.06
N LYS A 136 1.61 -8.94 17.20
CA LYS A 136 1.28 -8.19 18.42
C LYS A 136 2.49 -7.46 18.98
N SER A 137 3.68 -8.07 18.91
CA SER A 137 4.92 -7.39 19.33
C SER A 137 5.21 -6.20 18.42
N ILE A 138 5.20 -6.39 17.10
CA ILE A 138 5.38 -5.32 16.11
C ILE A 138 4.36 -4.18 16.36
N GLN A 139 3.09 -4.51 16.58
CA GLN A 139 2.06 -3.51 16.84
C GLN A 139 2.35 -2.71 18.10
N ARG A 140 2.80 -3.35 19.18
CA ARG A 140 3.16 -2.69 20.45
C ARG A 140 4.31 -1.72 20.25
N ASP A 141 5.39 -2.18 19.59
CA ASP A 141 6.60 -1.39 19.37
C ASP A 141 6.33 -0.17 18.46
N LEU A 142 5.41 -0.30 17.50
CA LEU A 142 5.03 0.79 16.62
C LEU A 142 4.10 1.81 17.29
N LYS A 143 3.17 1.36 18.14
CA LYS A 143 2.15 2.22 18.79
C LYS A 143 2.76 3.28 19.72
N GLU A 144 3.97 3.10 20.21
CA GLU A 144 4.65 4.09 21.04
C GLU A 144 4.90 5.42 20.30
N LYS A 145 5.12 5.34 18.99
CA LYS A 145 5.46 6.52 18.16
C LYS A 145 4.46 6.80 17.04
N TYR A 146 3.85 5.76 16.48
CA TYR A 146 3.04 5.85 15.26
C TYR A 146 1.59 5.44 15.53
N HIS A 147 0.65 6.38 15.37
CA HIS A 147 -0.78 6.14 15.65
C HIS A 147 -1.61 5.79 14.41
N ASN A 148 -1.05 6.03 13.22
CA ASN A 148 -1.70 5.82 11.93
C ASN A 148 -1.54 4.40 11.39
N VAL A 149 -0.73 3.54 12.02
CA VAL A 149 -0.47 2.17 11.56
C VAL A 149 -1.43 1.16 12.18
N LYS A 150 -2.00 0.30 11.35
CA LYS A 150 -2.84 -0.83 11.75
C LYS A 150 -2.33 -2.12 11.12
N ILE A 151 -2.49 -3.23 11.81
CA ILE A 151 -2.19 -4.57 11.28
C ILE A 151 -3.52 -5.24 10.97
N ARG A 152 -3.81 -5.52 9.69
CA ARG A 152 -5.13 -6.05 9.27
C ARG A 152 -5.47 -7.38 9.92
N ASP A 153 -4.50 -8.25 10.09
CA ASP A 153 -4.70 -9.57 10.71
C ASP A 153 -5.02 -9.51 12.22
N LEU A 154 -4.86 -8.35 12.86
CA LEU A 154 -5.22 -8.10 14.26
C LEU A 154 -6.48 -7.23 14.44
N MET A 155 -7.09 -6.78 13.36
CA MET A 155 -8.34 -6.01 13.39
C MET A 155 -9.53 -6.95 13.61
N ASN A 156 -10.50 -6.52 14.39
CA ASN A 156 -11.77 -7.21 14.52
C ASN A 156 -12.60 -6.98 13.23
N GLU A 157 -13.43 -7.97 12.85
CA GLU A 157 -14.31 -7.89 11.65
C GLU A 157 -15.24 -6.65 11.68
N ASN A 158 -15.55 -6.10 12.86
CA ASN A 158 -16.39 -4.92 13.05
C ASN A 158 -15.67 -3.58 12.79
N GLU A 159 -14.33 -3.56 12.65
CA GLU A 159 -13.56 -2.38 12.24
C GLU A 159 -13.38 -2.32 10.71
N GLY A 160 -14.12 -3.17 9.99
CA GLY A 160 -14.06 -3.30 8.55
C GLY A 160 -14.40 -2.00 7.84
N ASP A 161 -13.54 -1.65 6.88
CA ASP A 161 -13.70 -0.56 5.93
C ASP A 161 -15.10 -0.57 5.31
N LYS A 162 -15.61 0.62 5.01
CA LYS A 162 -16.77 0.76 4.11
C LYS A 162 -16.53 -0.12 2.90
N VAL A 163 -17.43 -1.06 2.65
CA VAL A 163 -17.36 -1.94 1.48
C VAL A 163 -17.49 -1.03 0.25
N TYR A 164 -16.37 -0.77 -0.40
CA TYR A 164 -16.38 -0.27 -1.77
C TYR A 164 -16.64 -1.48 -2.67
N VAL A 165 -17.74 -1.50 -3.34
CA VAL A 165 -18.06 -2.51 -4.36
C VAL A 165 -17.32 -2.15 -5.64
#